data_f2ee1752073e255df35f8426ed6d8112
#
_entry.id   f2ee1752073e255df35f8426ed6d8112
#
_cell.length_a   1.000
_cell.length_b   1.000
_cell.length_c   1.000
_cell.angle_alpha   90.00
_cell.angle_beta   90.00
_cell.angle_gamma   90.00
#
_symmetry.space_group_name_H-M   'P 1'
#
loop_
_entity.id
_entity.type
_entity.pdbx_description
1 polymer ?
#
loop_
_entity_poly.entity_id
_entity_poly.type
_entity_poly.pdbx_seq_one_letter_code
_entity_poly.pdbx_strand_id
1 'polypeptide(L)'
;MIYNITPVPKPRMTQRDRWSKRKPVLNYLAFKDECRLKGVTIPECNYHVIFVIPMPKSWSNKQRAEMKGKPHQQRPDKDNLEKGLLDAIFDEDCQVWDGRATKIWGETGQIIINDIEGLHASR
;
A
#
# COMPACT_ATOMS: atom_id res chain seq x y z
N MET A 1 0.03 -1.88 13.42
CA MET A 1 -1.06 -0.93 13.16
C MET A 1 -1.81 -1.29 11.90
N ILE A 2 -3.12 -1.27 11.96
CA ILE A 2 -3.99 -1.60 10.83
C ILE A 2 -4.75 -0.35 10.40
N TYR A 3 -4.62 0.02 9.13
CA TYR A 3 -5.34 1.15 8.55
C TYR A 3 -6.34 0.63 7.53
N ASN A 4 -7.60 1.04 7.63
CA ASN A 4 -8.65 0.66 6.69
C ASN A 4 -8.60 1.56 5.46
N ILE A 5 -7.54 1.40 4.68
CA ILE A 5 -7.29 2.15 3.47
C ILE A 5 -6.99 1.15 2.36
N THR A 6 -7.68 1.26 1.23
CA THR A 6 -7.39 0.41 0.07
C THR A 6 -6.08 0.85 -0.55
N PRO A 7 -5.09 -0.07 -0.70
CA PRO A 7 -3.82 0.28 -1.32
C PRO A 7 -4.00 0.75 -2.77
N VAL A 8 -3.28 1.80 -3.15
CA VAL A 8 -3.32 2.36 -4.50
C VAL A 8 -1.88 2.49 -4.99
N PRO A 9 -1.57 1.97 -6.19
CA PRO A 9 -0.22 2.10 -6.74
C PRO A 9 0.03 3.53 -7.20
N LYS A 10 1.29 3.95 -7.16
CA LYS A 10 1.67 5.25 -7.67
C LYS A 10 1.59 5.22 -9.20
N PRO A 11 0.78 6.08 -9.83
CA PRO A 11 0.71 6.15 -11.28
C PRO A 11 1.92 6.87 -11.85
N ARG A 12 2.22 6.58 -13.11
CA ARG A 12 3.23 7.33 -13.85
C ARG A 12 2.65 8.69 -14.22
N MET A 13 3.20 9.76 -13.65
CA MET A 13 2.77 11.12 -13.97
C MET A 13 3.31 11.56 -15.31
N THR A 14 2.49 12.32 -16.05
CA THR A 14 2.89 12.93 -17.32
C THR A 14 2.62 14.44 -17.26
N GLN A 15 3.18 15.19 -18.21
CA GLN A 15 2.92 16.64 -18.29
C GLN A 15 1.44 16.92 -18.47
N ARG A 16 0.74 16.05 -19.17
CA ARG A 16 -0.69 16.20 -19.41
C ARG A 16 -1.50 16.19 -18.11
N ASP A 17 -1.01 15.51 -17.09
CA ASP A 17 -1.70 15.40 -15.80
C ASP A 17 -1.71 16.71 -15.02
N ARG A 18 -0.95 17.72 -15.44
CA ARG A 18 -1.05 19.08 -14.87
C ARG A 18 -2.36 19.76 -15.23
N TRP A 19 -2.87 19.47 -16.42
CA TRP A 19 -4.02 20.17 -16.98
C TRP A 19 -5.30 19.32 -16.94
N SER A 20 -5.15 18.02 -17.15
CA SER A 20 -6.26 17.08 -17.17
C SER A 20 -5.83 15.80 -16.51
N LYS A 21 -6.15 15.66 -15.23
CA LYS A 21 -5.73 14.49 -14.44
C LYS A 21 -6.55 13.28 -14.82
N ARG A 22 -5.86 12.20 -15.17
CA ARG A 22 -6.48 10.90 -15.44
C ARG A 22 -6.99 10.28 -14.15
N LYS A 23 -7.93 9.33 -14.29
CA LYS A 23 -8.51 8.64 -13.13
C LYS A 23 -7.46 8.01 -12.20
N PRO A 24 -6.43 7.30 -12.69
CA PRO A 24 -5.41 6.75 -11.78
C PRO A 24 -4.70 7.80 -10.96
N VAL A 25 -4.45 8.98 -11.52
CA VAL A 25 -3.83 10.10 -10.80
C VAL A 25 -4.76 10.62 -9.72
N LEU A 26 -6.04 10.80 -10.04
CA LEU A 26 -7.04 11.26 -9.07
C LEU A 26 -7.20 10.25 -7.94
N ASN A 27 -7.21 8.95 -8.25
CA ASN A 27 -7.29 7.91 -7.24
C ASN A 27 -6.09 7.95 -6.30
N TYR A 28 -4.90 8.17 -6.85
CA TYR A 28 -3.70 8.26 -6.03
C TYR A 28 -3.69 9.50 -5.14
N LEU A 29 -4.15 10.64 -5.64
CA LEU A 29 -4.24 11.86 -4.83
C LEU A 29 -5.23 11.68 -3.67
N ALA A 30 -6.35 11.02 -3.93
CA ALA A 30 -7.32 10.70 -2.88
C ALA A 30 -6.72 9.76 -1.84
N PHE A 31 -5.94 8.78 -2.27
CA PHE A 31 -5.20 7.88 -1.39
C PHE A 31 -4.21 8.64 -0.50
N LYS A 32 -3.46 9.56 -1.08
CA LYS A 32 -2.52 10.43 -0.33
C LYS A 32 -3.25 11.20 0.76
N ASP A 33 -4.38 11.81 0.41
CA ASP A 33 -5.15 12.59 1.36
C ASP A 33 -5.68 11.70 2.49
N GLU A 34 -6.14 10.51 2.16
CA GLU A 34 -6.64 9.56 3.16
C GLU A 34 -5.53 9.11 4.11
N CYS A 35 -4.35 8.84 3.60
CA CYS A 35 -3.19 8.50 4.44
C CYS A 35 -2.86 9.61 5.41
N ARG A 36 -2.90 10.86 4.96
CA ARG A 36 -2.62 12.02 5.81
C ARG A 36 -3.70 12.23 6.86
N LEU A 37 -4.97 12.11 6.47
CA LEU A 37 -6.09 12.26 7.40
C LEU A 37 -6.06 11.22 8.50
N LYS A 38 -5.71 9.99 8.18
CA LYS A 38 -5.65 8.89 9.14
C LYS A 38 -4.34 8.81 9.91
N GLY A 39 -3.41 9.71 9.60
CA GLY A 39 -2.13 9.77 10.31
C GLY A 39 -1.27 8.53 10.13
N VAL A 40 -1.25 7.96 8.91
CA VAL A 40 -0.45 6.78 8.62
C VAL A 40 1.02 7.10 8.80
N THR A 41 1.72 6.29 9.58
CA THR A 41 3.16 6.42 9.81
C THR A 41 3.86 5.10 9.57
N ILE A 42 5.10 5.16 9.11
CA ILE A 42 5.93 4.00 8.87
C ILE A 42 7.33 4.29 9.38
N PRO A 43 8.00 3.34 10.08
CA PRO A 43 9.37 3.54 10.52
C PRO A 43 10.32 3.67 9.33
N GLU A 44 11.42 4.40 9.50
CA GLU A 44 12.44 4.55 8.47
C GLU A 44 13.17 3.24 8.16
N CYS A 45 13.17 2.31 9.11
CA CYS A 45 13.82 1.03 8.95
C CYS A 45 13.05 -0.06 9.69
N ASN A 46 13.33 -1.31 9.29
CA ASN A 46 12.84 -2.49 10.00
C ASN A 46 11.31 -2.58 10.04
N TYR A 47 10.65 -2.11 8.98
CA TYR A 47 9.20 -2.22 8.89
C TYR A 47 8.78 -3.43 8.05
N HIS A 48 7.57 -3.90 8.30
CA HIS A 48 6.90 -4.86 7.43
C HIS A 48 5.52 -4.29 7.11
N VAL A 49 5.31 -3.88 5.87
CA VAL A 49 4.01 -3.43 5.40
C VAL A 49 3.32 -4.55 4.64
N ILE A 50 2.07 -4.80 4.98
CA ILE A 50 1.24 -5.79 4.31
C ILE A 50 0.11 -5.04 3.60
N PHE A 51 0.08 -5.15 2.28
CA PHE A 51 -0.98 -4.59 1.47
C PHE A 51 -2.06 -5.64 1.29
N VAL A 52 -3.24 -5.41 1.86
CA VAL A 52 -4.39 -6.28 1.70
C VAL A 52 -5.22 -5.75 0.54
N ILE A 53 -5.28 -6.51 -0.54
CA ILE A 53 -5.96 -6.13 -1.77
C ILE A 53 -7.36 -6.75 -1.78
N PRO A 54 -8.42 -5.95 -1.98
CA PRO A 54 -9.76 -6.51 -2.00
C PRO A 54 -9.95 -7.45 -3.18
N MET A 55 -10.57 -8.60 -2.91
CA MET A 55 -10.88 -9.57 -3.95
C MET A 55 -11.94 -9.03 -4.90
N PRO A 56 -11.88 -9.39 -6.21
CA PRO A 56 -12.90 -8.95 -7.15
C PRO A 56 -14.31 -9.38 -6.72
N LYS A 57 -15.27 -8.50 -6.90
CA LYS A 57 -16.67 -8.80 -6.56
C LYS A 57 -17.25 -9.93 -7.41
N SER A 58 -16.68 -10.16 -8.59
CA SER A 58 -17.12 -11.21 -9.50
C SER A 58 -16.75 -12.62 -9.04
N TRP A 59 -15.85 -12.76 -8.09
CA TRP A 59 -15.45 -14.07 -7.58
C TRP A 59 -16.59 -14.69 -6.77
N SER A 60 -16.77 -16.01 -6.94
CA SER A 60 -17.73 -16.76 -6.14
C SER A 60 -17.34 -16.79 -4.67
N ASN A 61 -18.31 -17.07 -3.80
CA ASN A 61 -18.03 -17.19 -2.37
C ASN A 61 -16.99 -18.27 -2.07
N LYS A 62 -17.02 -19.37 -2.83
CA LYS A 62 -16.04 -20.45 -2.68
C LYS A 62 -14.64 -19.97 -3.03
N GLN A 63 -14.49 -19.26 -4.16
CA GLN A 63 -13.20 -18.73 -4.59
C GLN A 63 -12.66 -17.70 -3.58
N ARG A 64 -13.54 -16.83 -3.08
CA ARG A 64 -13.15 -15.82 -2.09
C ARG A 64 -12.66 -16.48 -0.80
N ALA A 65 -13.34 -17.53 -0.34
CA ALA A 65 -12.93 -18.25 0.86
C ALA A 65 -11.57 -18.94 0.67
N GLU A 66 -11.31 -19.46 -0.53
CA GLU A 66 -10.04 -20.14 -0.84
C GLU A 66 -8.88 -19.15 -0.95
N MET A 67 -9.12 -17.97 -1.48
CA MET A 67 -8.05 -17.01 -1.76
C MET A 67 -7.76 -16.03 -0.63
N LYS A 68 -8.66 -15.89 0.33
CA LYS A 68 -8.49 -14.96 1.43
C LYS A 68 -7.19 -15.22 2.19
N GLY A 69 -6.36 -14.21 2.32
CA GLY A 69 -5.06 -14.30 2.99
C GLY A 69 -3.95 -14.91 2.16
N LYS A 70 -4.23 -15.36 0.95
CA LYS A 70 -3.21 -15.95 0.08
C LYS A 70 -2.44 -14.86 -0.69
N PRO A 71 -1.24 -15.19 -1.20
CA PRO A 71 -0.44 -14.23 -1.93
C PRO A 71 -1.20 -13.62 -3.12
N HIS A 72 -1.10 -12.31 -3.25
CA HIS A 72 -1.62 -11.57 -4.40
C HIS A 72 -0.53 -11.52 -5.46
N GLN A 73 -0.69 -12.24 -6.54
CA GLN A 73 0.33 -12.40 -7.57
C GLN A 73 -0.08 -11.78 -8.92
N GLN A 74 -0.81 -10.69 -8.85
CA GLN A 74 -1.29 -9.93 -10.00
C GLN A 74 -0.84 -8.48 -9.86
N ARG A 75 -1.12 -7.67 -10.88
CA ARG A 75 -0.91 -6.22 -10.77
C ARG A 75 -1.87 -5.63 -9.72
N PRO A 76 -1.49 -4.57 -9.04
CA PRO A 76 -0.23 -3.81 -9.17
C PRO A 76 0.95 -4.51 -8.49
N ASP A 77 2.16 -4.16 -8.93
CA ASP A 77 3.39 -4.70 -8.34
C ASP A 77 3.58 -4.20 -6.91
N LYS A 78 4.19 -5.03 -6.07
CA LYS A 78 4.41 -4.65 -4.68
C LYS A 78 5.29 -3.41 -4.56
N ASP A 79 6.25 -3.24 -5.46
CA ASP A 79 7.14 -2.07 -5.47
C ASP A 79 6.37 -0.78 -5.74
N ASN A 80 5.40 -0.82 -6.63
CA ASN A 80 4.56 0.34 -6.93
C ASN A 80 3.66 0.71 -5.77
N LEU A 81 3.15 -0.27 -5.05
CA LEU A 81 2.34 -0.02 -3.85
C LEU A 81 3.19 0.56 -2.73
N GLU A 82 4.38 0.02 -2.52
CA GLU A 82 5.30 0.51 -1.50
C GLU A 82 5.74 1.94 -1.81
N LYS A 83 6.14 2.20 -3.05
CA LYS A 83 6.54 3.55 -3.46
C LYS A 83 5.39 4.54 -3.31
N GLY A 84 4.19 4.14 -3.68
CA GLY A 84 3.02 5.00 -3.53
C GLY A 84 2.75 5.36 -2.08
N LEU A 85 2.88 4.39 -1.17
CA LEU A 85 2.70 4.63 0.25
C LEU A 85 3.80 5.54 0.82
N LEU A 86 5.06 5.28 0.50
CA LEU A 86 6.17 6.08 0.99
C LEU A 86 6.08 7.52 0.50
N ASP A 87 5.76 7.72 -0.77
CA ASP A 87 5.59 9.06 -1.33
C ASP A 87 4.38 9.79 -0.75
N ALA A 88 3.39 9.06 -0.26
CA ALA A 88 2.23 9.66 0.40
C ALA A 88 2.55 10.15 1.82
N ILE A 89 3.47 9.50 2.49
CA ILE A 89 3.80 9.76 3.90
C ILE A 89 5.01 10.69 4.04
N PHE A 90 6.04 10.48 3.24
CA PHE A 90 7.29 11.24 3.33
C PHE A 90 7.41 12.23 2.18
N ASP A 91 7.96 13.41 2.47
CA ASP A 91 8.33 14.38 1.43
C ASP A 91 9.47 13.82 0.55
N GLU A 92 10.40 13.10 1.19
CA GLU A 92 11.49 12.42 0.51
C GLU A 92 11.59 10.99 1.03
N ASP A 93 11.35 10.01 0.17
CA ASP A 93 11.38 8.61 0.52
C ASP A 93 12.80 8.05 0.71
N CYS A 94 13.82 8.83 0.36
CA CYS A 94 15.21 8.43 0.56
C CYS A 94 15.58 8.25 2.03
N GLN A 95 14.77 8.72 2.96
CA GLN A 95 14.98 8.49 4.39
C GLN A 95 14.73 7.03 4.77
N VAL A 96 13.94 6.30 3.99
CA VAL A 96 13.61 4.92 4.26
C VAL A 96 14.68 4.03 3.61
N TRP A 97 15.35 3.22 4.44
CA TRP A 97 16.49 2.44 3.94
C TRP A 97 16.35 0.94 4.17
N ASP A 98 15.35 0.50 4.92
CA ASP A 98 15.19 -0.93 5.23
C ASP A 98 13.74 -1.26 5.52
N GLY A 99 13.21 -2.25 4.81
CA GLY A 99 11.83 -2.65 5.02
C GLY A 99 11.41 -3.77 4.09
N ARG A 100 10.28 -4.36 4.42
CA ARG A 100 9.70 -5.47 3.68
C ARG A 100 8.27 -5.14 3.29
N ALA A 101 7.85 -5.55 2.10
CA ALA A 101 6.48 -5.40 1.62
C ALA A 101 5.91 -6.74 1.19
N THR A 102 4.65 -6.95 1.48
CA THR A 102 3.93 -8.19 1.13
C THR A 102 2.55 -7.82 0.60
N LYS A 103 2.06 -8.55 -0.40
CA LYS A 103 0.69 -8.38 -0.93
C LYS A 103 -0.10 -9.64 -0.69
N ILE A 104 -1.30 -9.49 -0.15
CA ILE A 104 -2.23 -10.61 0.05
C ILE A 104 -3.64 -10.21 -0.36
N TRP A 105 -4.47 -11.20 -0.62
CA TRP A 105 -5.89 -11.00 -0.88
C TRP A 105 -6.66 -10.86 0.43
N GLY A 106 -7.68 -10.02 0.45
CA GLY A 106 -8.59 -9.88 1.57
C GLY A 106 -9.97 -9.44 1.13
N GLU A 107 -10.89 -9.36 2.06
CA GLU A 107 -12.27 -8.93 1.76
C GLU A 107 -12.36 -7.43 1.56
N THR A 108 -11.61 -6.66 2.32
CA THR A 108 -11.56 -5.21 2.23
C THR A 108 -10.12 -4.75 2.11
N GLY A 109 -9.91 -3.58 1.51
CA GLY A 109 -8.57 -3.00 1.41
C GLY A 109 -8.06 -2.57 2.77
N GLN A 110 -6.83 -2.95 3.08
CA GLN A 110 -6.15 -2.56 4.32
C GLN A 110 -4.67 -2.37 4.09
N ILE A 111 -4.05 -1.57 4.94
CA ILE A 111 -2.59 -1.45 5.02
C ILE A 111 -2.20 -1.76 6.45
N ILE A 112 -1.39 -2.80 6.64
CA ILE A 112 -0.94 -3.25 7.95
C ILE A 112 0.55 -2.95 8.05
N ILE A 113 0.94 -2.17 9.05
CA ILE A 113 2.33 -1.76 9.24
C ILE A 113 2.80 -2.25 10.59
N ASN A 114 3.86 -3.07 10.58
CA ASN A 114 4.47 -3.64 11.78
C ASN A 114 5.96 -3.34 11.77
N ASP A 115 6.54 -3.24 12.97
CA ASP A 115 7.99 -3.27 13.13
C ASP A 115 8.46 -4.72 13.12
N ILE A 116 9.55 -4.99 12.40
CA ILE A 116 10.16 -6.31 12.43
C ILE A 116 11.06 -6.35 13.67
N GLU A 117 10.62 -7.09 14.68
CA GLU A 117 11.38 -7.19 15.93
C GLU A 117 12.64 -8.02 15.74
N GLY A 118 13.62 -7.79 16.61
CA GLY A 118 14.82 -8.58 16.70
C GLY A 118 16.07 -7.92 16.16
N LEU A 119 16.06 -7.46 14.90
CA LEU A 119 17.26 -6.88 14.29
C LEU A 119 17.74 -5.61 14.97
N HIS A 120 16.82 -4.81 15.47
CA HIS A 120 17.12 -3.52 16.09
C HIS A 120 16.72 -3.47 17.57
N ALA A 121 16.14 -4.53 18.08
CA ALA A 121 15.62 -4.55 19.45
C ALA A 121 16.69 -4.43 20.52
N SER A 122 17.93 -4.77 20.19
CA SER A 122 19.05 -4.74 21.13
C SER A 122 19.73 -3.37 21.22
N ARG A 123 19.24 -2.41 20.51
CA ARG A 123 19.85 -1.07 20.50
C ARG A 123 19.35 -0.16 21.59
#